data_fbcbdec4b996973c1710806f913f8e87
#
_entry.id   fbcbdec4b996973c1710806f913f8e87
#
_cell.length_a   1.000
_cell.length_b   1.000
_cell.length_c   1.000
_cell.angle_alpha   90.00
_cell.angle_beta   90.00
_cell.angle_gamma   90.00
#
_symmetry.space_group_name_H-M   'P 1'
#
loop_
_entity.id
_entity.type
_entity.pdbx_description
1 polymer ?
#
loop_
_entity_poly.entity_id
_entity_poly.type
_entity_poly.pdbx_seq_one_letter_code
_entity_poly.pdbx_strand_id
1 'polypeptide(L)' 'MNLGENIRKARKAAGVTQKELAERLQVYPKDISRWENGERTPSVPAFAKICRELNASADEIVELK' A
#
# COMPACT_ATOMS: atom_id res chain seq x y z
N MET A 1 10.37 -8.95 7.45
CA MET A 1 9.43 -8.46 6.43
C MET A 1 9.21 -6.97 6.60
N ASN A 2 9.21 -6.23 5.51
CA ASN A 2 8.94 -4.79 5.57
C ASN A 2 7.72 -4.48 4.73
N LEU A 3 6.55 -4.53 5.38
CA LEU A 3 5.27 -4.34 4.68
C LEU A 3 5.18 -2.96 4.03
N GLY A 4 5.60 -1.92 4.75
CA GLY A 4 5.54 -0.56 4.21
C GLY A 4 6.37 -0.39 2.95
N GLU A 5 7.58 -0.92 2.96
CA GLU A 5 8.45 -0.85 1.81
C GLU A 5 7.87 -1.64 0.63
N ASN A 6 7.25 -2.78 0.92
CA ASN A 6 6.64 -3.60 -0.12
C ASN A 6 5.43 -2.92 -0.74
N ILE A 7 4.64 -2.22 0.08
CA ILE A 7 3.52 -1.41 -0.43
C ILE A 7 4.06 -0.33 -1.37
N ARG A 8 5.13 0.33 -0.95
CA ARG A 8 5.74 1.37 -1.77
C ARG A 8 6.22 0.84 -3.11
N LYS A 9 6.89 -0.32 -3.09
CA LYS A 9 7.37 -0.95 -4.32
C LYS A 9 6.23 -1.31 -5.24
N ALA A 10 5.16 -1.90 -4.70
CA ALA A 10 3.99 -2.26 -5.49
C ALA A 10 3.33 -1.03 -6.09
N ARG A 11 3.24 0.05 -5.31
CA ARG A 11 2.67 1.29 -5.78
C ARG A 11 3.49 1.87 -6.94
N LYS A 12 4.80 1.92 -6.79
CA LYS A 12 5.67 2.44 -7.84
C LYS A 12 5.63 1.56 -9.09
N ALA A 13 5.60 0.26 -8.91
CA ALA A 13 5.50 -0.67 -10.03
C ALA A 13 4.20 -0.46 -10.81
N ALA A 14 3.13 -0.06 -10.15
CA ALA A 14 1.86 0.23 -10.78
C ALA A 14 1.82 1.64 -11.39
N GLY A 15 2.84 2.44 -11.18
CA GLY A 15 2.88 3.80 -11.72
C GLY A 15 1.96 4.77 -11.00
N VAL A 16 1.65 4.51 -9.74
CA VAL A 16 0.67 5.28 -8.97
C VAL A 16 1.40 6.11 -7.92
N THR A 17 1.04 7.40 -7.81
CA THR A 17 1.61 8.25 -6.77
C THR A 17 0.90 8.01 -5.44
N GLN A 18 1.52 8.48 -4.34
CA GLN A 18 0.87 8.41 -3.03
C GLN A 18 -0.47 9.14 -3.04
N LYS A 19 -0.52 10.29 -3.70
CA LYS A 19 -1.75 11.08 -3.80
C LYS A 19 -2.83 10.30 -4.54
N GLU A 20 -2.48 9.70 -5.66
CA GLU A 20 -3.44 8.92 -6.43
C GLU A 20 -3.96 7.71 -5.65
N LEU A 21 -3.08 7.01 -4.97
CA LEU A 21 -3.50 5.87 -4.18
C LEU A 21 -4.43 6.32 -3.05
N ALA A 22 -4.08 7.42 -2.39
CA ALA A 22 -4.91 7.96 -1.32
C ALA A 22 -6.31 8.29 -1.82
N GLU A 23 -6.40 8.88 -3.00
CA GLU A 23 -7.70 9.21 -3.59
C GLU A 23 -8.52 7.96 -3.85
N ARG A 24 -7.89 6.92 -4.37
CA ARG A 24 -8.58 5.65 -4.66
C ARG A 24 -9.06 4.96 -3.40
N LEU A 25 -8.29 5.07 -2.32
CA LEU A 25 -8.64 4.46 -1.04
C LEU A 25 -9.51 5.36 -0.17
N GLN A 26 -9.71 6.61 -0.58
CA GLN A 26 -10.46 7.61 0.18
C GLN A 26 -9.83 7.84 1.56
N VAL A 27 -8.51 7.95 1.57
CA VAL A 27 -7.73 8.29 2.76
C VAL A 27 -6.84 9.48 2.42
N TYR A 28 -6.13 10.00 3.41
CA TYR A 28 -5.21 11.10 3.18
C TYR A 28 -3.86 10.59 2.67
N PRO A 29 -3.16 11.37 1.82
CA PRO A 29 -1.80 10.98 1.40
C PRO A 29 -0.87 10.74 2.58
N LYS A 30 -1.08 11.45 3.69
CA LYS A 30 -0.31 11.25 4.91
C LYS A 30 -0.45 9.83 5.43
N ASP A 31 -1.63 9.24 5.30
CA ASP A 31 -1.85 7.85 5.73
C ASP A 31 -1.02 6.89 4.90
N ILE A 32 -0.96 7.10 3.59
CA ILE A 32 -0.14 6.27 2.71
C ILE A 32 1.33 6.38 3.12
N SER A 33 1.79 7.60 3.34
CA SER A 33 3.16 7.85 3.74
C SER A 33 3.51 7.13 5.04
N ARG A 34 2.62 7.19 6.02
CA ARG A 34 2.84 6.52 7.31
C ARG A 34 2.93 5.02 7.16
N TRP A 35 2.07 4.43 6.32
CA TRP A 35 2.12 3.00 6.06
C TRP A 35 3.43 2.62 5.38
N GLU A 36 3.86 3.40 4.39
CA GLU A 36 5.08 3.10 3.66
C GLU A 36 6.32 3.27 4.51
N ASN A 37 6.29 4.22 5.44
CA ASN A 37 7.43 4.47 6.34
C ASN A 37 7.46 3.53 7.54
N GLY A 38 6.45 2.69 7.71
CA GLY A 38 6.41 1.76 8.84
C GLY A 38 5.92 2.39 10.13
N GLU A 39 5.42 3.63 10.07
CA GLU A 39 4.91 4.31 11.27
C GLU A 39 3.56 3.76 11.71
N ARG A 40 2.77 3.28 10.77
CA ARG A 40 1.49 2.67 11.04
C ARG A 40 1.27 1.51 10.08
N THR A 41 0.46 0.56 10.52
CA THR A 41 0.10 -0.59 9.70
C THR A 41 -1.32 -0.39 9.18
N PRO A 42 -1.58 -0.59 7.89
CA PRO A 42 -2.95 -0.47 7.39
C PRO A 42 -3.84 -1.54 8.01
N SER A 43 -5.11 -1.20 8.21
CA SER A 43 -6.09 -2.18 8.68
C SER A 43 -6.28 -3.25 7.59
N VAL A 44 -6.89 -4.38 7.98
CA VAL A 44 -7.14 -5.44 7.00
C VAL A 44 -7.99 -4.93 5.83
N PRO A 45 -9.10 -4.19 6.06
CA PRO A 45 -9.85 -3.63 4.93
C PRO A 45 -9.03 -2.68 4.07
N ALA A 46 -8.18 -1.85 4.68
CA ALA A 46 -7.34 -0.92 3.93
C ALA A 46 -6.33 -1.69 3.09
N PHE A 47 -5.72 -2.72 3.67
CA PHE A 47 -4.76 -3.54 2.95
C PHE A 47 -5.40 -4.24 1.76
N ALA A 48 -6.60 -4.76 1.94
CA ALA A 48 -7.34 -5.40 0.85
C ALA A 48 -7.60 -4.42 -0.29
N LYS A 49 -7.94 -3.18 0.04
CA LYS A 49 -8.14 -2.14 -0.96
C LYS A 49 -6.84 -1.80 -1.69
N ILE A 50 -5.73 -1.74 -0.96
CA ILE A 50 -4.42 -1.51 -1.56
C ILE A 50 -4.13 -2.58 -2.61
N CYS A 51 -4.30 -3.83 -2.24
CA CYS A 51 -4.06 -4.94 -3.17
C CYS A 51 -4.92 -4.82 -4.42
N ARG A 52 -6.19 -4.48 -4.24
CA ARG A 52 -7.12 -4.35 -5.35
C ARG A 52 -6.75 -3.19 -6.27
N GLU A 53 -6.45 -2.03 -5.68
CA GLU A 53 -6.16 -0.84 -6.46
C GLU A 53 -4.84 -0.92 -7.20
N LEU A 54 -3.89 -1.66 -6.64
CA LEU A 54 -2.59 -1.85 -7.27
C LEU A 54 -2.53 -3.12 -8.14
N ASN A 55 -3.64 -3.86 -8.18
CA ASN A 55 -3.72 -5.11 -8.92
C ASN A 55 -2.60 -6.07 -8.53
N ALA A 56 -2.34 -6.16 -7.24
CA ALA A 56 -1.30 -7.01 -6.67
C ALA A 56 -1.92 -7.99 -5.69
N SER A 57 -1.32 -9.16 -5.56
CA SER A 57 -1.81 -10.12 -4.58
C SER A 57 -1.22 -9.78 -3.20
N ALA A 58 -1.90 -10.23 -2.16
CA ALA A 58 -1.38 -10.04 -0.80
C ALA A 58 -0.03 -10.74 -0.65
N ASP A 59 0.15 -11.90 -1.29
CA ASP A 59 1.41 -12.62 -1.22
C ASP A 59 2.56 -11.81 -1.79
N GLU A 60 2.32 -11.10 -2.90
CA GLU A 60 3.33 -10.26 -3.51
C GLU A 60 3.76 -9.14 -2.57
N ILE A 61 2.81 -8.55 -1.85
CA ILE A 61 3.11 -7.41 -0.99
C ILE A 61 3.75 -7.86 0.31
N VAL A 62 3.32 -8.95 0.90
CA VAL A 62 3.88 -9.41 2.17
C VAL A 62 5.09 -10.30 2.00
N GLU A 63 5.38 -10.75 0.78
CA GLU A 63 6.53 -11.61 0.49
C GLU A 63 6.55 -12.85 1.35
N LEU A 64 5.48 -13.62 1.30
CA LEU A 64 5.38 -14.86 2.07
C LEU A 64 6.29 -15.93 1.46
N LYS A 65 7.46 -16.09 2.03
CA LYS A 65 8.40 -17.11 1.59
C LYS A 65 9.01 -17.83 2.77
#